data_ea056eab213f18a886a5f8800602ac11
#
_entry.id   ea056eab213f18a886a5f8800602ac11
#
_cell.length_a   1.000
_cell.length_b   1.000
_cell.length_c   1.000
_cell.angle_alpha   90.00
_cell.angle_beta   90.00
_cell.angle_gamma   90.00
#
_symmetry.space_group_name_H-M   'P 1'
#
loop_
_entity.id
_entity.type
_entity.pdbx_description
1 polymer ?
#
loop_
_entity_poly.entity_id
_entity_poly.type
_entity_poly.pdbx_seq_one_letter_code
_entity_poly.pdbx_strand_id
1 'polypeptide(L)'
;ISTRCLVVNTVIYNNKQKVRWDNKLELKLGLQNTRSDSVHSINSNEDLIRLTSKLGLQASKRWYYTVQMVAQTQFMHSYKSNDVTLYADFLAPLNLNLSIGMDYNVDWVNHKLKGTFHLAPLAYNLKYTSKLDLSERIGIDAGKHSLHDFGSQFTADLTWQLATNLSWRTRMYGYTAYDRVELEWENTFVFQVSKWISAQLFVYPRFDDGVMRDDHHGYWQFKEFSSLGFTYSF
;
A
#
# COMPACT_ATOMS: atom_id res chain seq x y z
N ILE A 1 -16.67 17.79 5.33
CA ILE A 1 -16.51 16.85 6.47
C ILE A 1 -15.91 15.58 5.90
N SER A 2 -14.81 15.12 6.48
CA SER A 2 -14.20 13.85 6.11
C SER A 2 -14.23 12.87 7.30
N THR A 3 -14.50 11.61 7.01
CA THR A 3 -14.48 10.53 7.99
C THR A 3 -13.53 9.44 7.47
N ARG A 4 -12.69 8.91 8.34
CA ARG A 4 -11.72 7.86 8.01
C ARG A 4 -11.89 6.67 8.95
N CYS A 5 -11.91 5.47 8.39
CA CYS A 5 -11.83 4.21 9.12
C CYS A 5 -10.57 3.46 8.68
N LEU A 6 -9.79 2.99 9.64
CA LEU A 6 -8.62 2.14 9.42
C LEU A 6 -8.76 0.91 10.30
N VAL A 7 -8.76 -0.27 9.70
CA VAL A 7 -8.68 -1.55 10.41
C VAL A 7 -7.42 -2.27 9.97
N VAL A 8 -6.57 -2.63 10.92
CA VAL A 8 -5.40 -3.47 10.67
C VAL A 8 -5.50 -4.68 11.59
N ASN A 9 -5.58 -5.85 10.99
CA ASN A 9 -5.53 -7.12 11.70
C ASN A 9 -4.24 -7.85 11.33
N THR A 10 -3.51 -8.33 12.32
CA THR A 10 -2.27 -9.08 12.10
C THR A 10 -2.33 -10.38 12.88
N VAL A 11 -2.15 -11.50 12.18
CA VAL A 11 -2.07 -12.83 12.77
C VAL A 11 -0.69 -13.41 12.46
N ILE A 12 0.07 -13.71 13.51
CA ILE A 12 1.42 -14.25 13.40
C ILE A 12 1.41 -15.66 13.99
N TYR A 13 1.77 -16.64 13.16
CA TYR A 13 2.08 -17.99 13.61
C TYR A 13 3.59 -18.15 13.61
N ASN A 14 4.16 -18.52 14.76
CA ASN A 14 5.59 -18.74 14.91
C ASN A 14 5.81 -20.11 15.56
N ASN A 15 6.43 -21.03 14.82
CA ASN A 15 6.80 -22.33 15.32
C ASN A 15 8.27 -22.30 15.77
N LYS A 16 8.57 -22.96 16.90
CA LYS A 16 9.94 -23.18 17.40
C LYS A 16 10.90 -23.83 16.37
N GLN A 17 10.38 -24.38 15.28
CA GLN A 17 11.10 -24.97 14.15
C GLN A 17 11.53 -23.95 13.09
N LYS A 18 11.67 -22.66 13.44
CA LYS A 18 12.16 -21.62 12.52
C LYS A 18 11.21 -21.25 11.37
N VAL A 19 9.94 -21.63 11.48
CA VAL A 19 8.89 -21.24 10.53
C VAL A 19 8.09 -20.10 11.12
N ARG A 20 7.93 -19.03 10.35
CA ARG A 20 7.09 -17.88 10.70
C ARG A 20 6.09 -17.61 9.58
N TRP A 21 4.83 -17.49 9.92
CA TRP A 21 3.78 -17.16 8.98
C TRP A 21 3.03 -15.92 9.47
N ASP A 22 3.22 -14.83 8.77
CA ASP A 22 2.64 -13.53 9.06
C ASP A 22 1.49 -13.26 8.08
N ASN A 23 0.31 -12.98 8.59
CA ASN A 23 -0.84 -12.55 7.82
C ASN A 23 -1.29 -11.19 8.30
N LYS A 24 -1.45 -10.24 7.39
CA LYS A 24 -1.87 -8.87 7.67
C LYS A 24 -2.99 -8.46 6.74
N LEU A 25 -4.12 -8.08 7.31
CA LEU A 25 -5.23 -7.47 6.59
C LEU A 25 -5.30 -5.98 6.94
N GLU A 26 -5.23 -5.13 5.92
CA GLU A 26 -5.38 -3.68 6.04
C GLU A 26 -6.62 -3.26 5.28
N LEU A 27 -7.55 -2.64 5.99
CA LEU A 27 -8.76 -2.05 5.43
C LEU A 27 -8.73 -0.55 5.72
N LYS A 28 -8.72 0.27 4.68
CA LYS A 28 -8.73 1.73 4.80
C LYS A 28 -9.89 2.26 3.99
N LEU A 29 -10.75 3.06 4.62
CA LEU A 29 -11.84 3.75 3.97
C LEU A 29 -11.93 5.17 4.51
N GLY A 30 -11.70 6.14 3.65
CA GLY A 30 -11.86 7.55 3.93
C GLY A 30 -12.95 8.14 3.04
N LEU A 31 -13.97 8.74 3.62
CA LEU A 31 -15.05 9.39 2.90
C LEU A 31 -14.96 10.89 3.12
N GLN A 32 -15.05 11.64 2.02
CA GLN A 32 -15.12 13.09 2.02
C GLN A 32 -16.46 13.54 1.46
N ASN A 33 -17.23 14.27 2.26
CA ASN A 33 -18.45 14.91 1.82
C ASN A 33 -18.12 16.36 1.42
N THR A 34 -18.23 16.66 0.14
CA THR A 34 -18.07 18.01 -0.40
C THR A 34 -19.46 18.56 -0.71
N ARG A 35 -19.82 19.65 -0.04
CA ARG A 35 -21.07 20.38 -0.23
C ARG A 35 -20.77 21.70 -0.92
N SER A 36 -21.22 21.84 -2.15
CA SER A 36 -21.30 23.11 -2.89
C SER A 36 -22.76 23.41 -3.14
N ASP A 37 -23.12 24.68 -3.40
CA ASP A 37 -24.51 25.17 -3.48
C ASP A 37 -25.44 24.42 -4.46
N SER A 38 -24.87 23.56 -5.32
CA SER A 38 -25.63 22.81 -6.32
C SER A 38 -25.29 21.31 -6.41
N VAL A 39 -24.28 20.81 -5.70
CA VAL A 39 -23.86 19.42 -5.80
C VAL A 39 -23.49 18.85 -4.43
N HIS A 40 -24.12 17.74 -4.07
CA HIS A 40 -23.70 16.89 -2.94
C HIS A 40 -22.95 15.68 -3.50
N SER A 41 -21.64 15.60 -3.32
CA SER A 41 -20.88 14.43 -3.69
C SER A 41 -20.17 13.83 -2.48
N ILE A 42 -20.30 12.51 -2.32
CA ILE A 42 -19.52 11.73 -1.38
C ILE A 42 -18.43 11.01 -2.18
N ASN A 43 -17.19 11.44 -2.01
CA ASN A 43 -16.04 10.84 -2.68
C ASN A 43 -15.16 10.11 -1.67
N SER A 44 -14.58 8.98 -2.08
CA SER A 44 -13.53 8.33 -1.27
C SER A 44 -12.22 9.08 -1.47
N ASN A 45 -11.60 9.52 -0.37
CA ASN A 45 -10.25 10.07 -0.39
C ASN A 45 -9.18 9.02 -0.04
N GLU A 46 -9.58 7.91 0.57
CA GLU A 46 -8.75 6.76 0.85
C GLU A 46 -9.62 5.50 0.74
N ASP A 47 -9.20 4.54 -0.07
CA ASP A 47 -9.93 3.30 -0.30
C ASP A 47 -8.91 2.18 -0.58
N LEU A 48 -8.81 1.22 0.33
CA LEU A 48 -7.83 0.14 0.24
C LEU A 48 -8.30 -1.11 0.99
N ILE A 49 -8.25 -2.22 0.30
CA ILE A 49 -8.23 -3.57 0.87
C ILE A 49 -6.88 -4.17 0.51
N ARG A 50 -6.05 -4.47 1.49
CA ARG A 50 -4.76 -5.13 1.27
C ARG A 50 -4.63 -6.34 2.19
N LEU A 51 -4.45 -7.51 1.59
CA LEU A 51 -4.10 -8.75 2.28
C LEU A 51 -2.64 -9.08 1.97
N THR A 52 -1.82 -9.19 3.00
CA THR A 52 -0.44 -9.66 2.90
C THR A 52 -0.32 -10.97 3.66
N SER A 53 0.17 -12.01 3.01
CA SER A 53 0.50 -13.29 3.62
C SER A 53 1.95 -13.62 3.33
N LYS A 54 2.75 -13.87 4.36
CA LYS A 54 4.18 -14.07 4.26
C LYS A 54 4.60 -15.29 5.07
N LEU A 55 5.12 -16.30 4.38
CA LEU A 55 5.70 -17.50 4.98
C LEU A 55 7.21 -17.39 4.94
N GLY A 56 7.86 -17.40 6.11
CA GLY A 56 9.30 -17.29 6.27
C GLY A 56 9.93 -18.52 6.92
N LEU A 57 11.04 -19.00 6.35
CA LEU A 57 11.91 -20.02 6.92
C LEU A 57 13.21 -19.36 7.40
N GLN A 58 13.51 -19.46 8.68
CA GLN A 58 14.69 -18.81 9.25
C GLN A 58 15.99 -19.43 8.70
N ALA A 59 16.76 -18.65 7.97
CA ALA A 59 18.10 -19.01 7.49
C ALA A 59 19.18 -18.65 8.52
N SER A 60 19.04 -17.48 9.19
CA SER A 60 19.93 -17.05 10.28
C SER A 60 19.17 -16.16 11.27
N LYS A 61 19.84 -15.55 12.25
CA LYS A 61 19.20 -14.72 13.28
C LYS A 61 18.30 -13.59 12.71
N ARG A 62 18.66 -13.04 11.55
CA ARG A 62 17.96 -11.89 10.94
C ARG A 62 17.48 -12.16 9.51
N TRP A 63 17.89 -13.26 8.89
CA TRP A 63 17.57 -13.62 7.52
C TRP A 63 16.55 -14.75 7.46
N TYR A 64 15.57 -14.63 6.56
CA TYR A 64 14.52 -15.61 6.29
C TYR A 64 14.42 -15.85 4.79
N TYR A 65 14.30 -17.08 4.35
CA TYR A 65 13.76 -17.39 3.03
C TYR A 65 12.27 -17.19 3.07
N THR A 66 11.73 -16.47 2.11
CA THR A 66 10.36 -15.96 2.22
C THR A 66 9.59 -16.20 0.94
N VAL A 67 8.35 -16.67 1.10
CA VAL A 67 7.32 -16.64 0.07
C VAL A 67 6.26 -15.64 0.53
N GLN A 68 5.98 -14.63 -0.30
CA GLN A 68 5.03 -13.57 0.02
C GLN A 68 3.94 -13.48 -1.04
N MET A 69 2.71 -13.28 -0.59
CA MET A 69 1.54 -12.93 -1.39
C MET A 69 0.99 -11.60 -0.90
N VAL A 70 0.75 -10.68 -1.81
CA VAL A 70 0.04 -9.41 -1.54
C VAL A 70 -1.11 -9.32 -2.52
N ALA A 71 -2.34 -9.22 -2.01
CA ALA A 71 -3.52 -8.94 -2.81
C ALA A 71 -4.07 -7.57 -2.40
N GLN A 72 -4.31 -6.70 -3.36
CA GLN A 72 -4.77 -5.35 -3.12
C GLN A 72 -5.89 -4.97 -4.06
N THR A 73 -6.98 -4.42 -3.52
CA THR A 73 -8.10 -3.84 -4.26
C THR A 73 -8.73 -2.72 -3.45
N GLN A 74 -9.88 -2.24 -3.86
CA GLN A 74 -10.65 -1.20 -3.18
C GLN A 74 -12.10 -1.64 -2.93
N PHE A 75 -12.82 -0.89 -2.07
CA PHE A 75 -14.22 -1.17 -1.72
C PHE A 75 -15.21 -0.54 -2.69
N MET A 76 -14.96 0.73 -3.04
CA MET A 76 -15.94 1.59 -3.67
C MET A 76 -15.54 1.93 -5.11
N HIS A 77 -16.55 2.22 -5.91
CA HIS A 77 -16.33 2.89 -7.17
C HIS A 77 -15.88 4.34 -6.94
N SER A 78 -14.93 4.77 -7.71
CA SER A 78 -14.40 6.14 -7.70
C SER A 78 -14.59 6.77 -9.07
N TYR A 79 -15.06 8.03 -9.09
CA TYR A 79 -15.23 8.79 -10.30
C TYR A 79 -14.18 9.90 -10.40
N LYS A 80 -13.88 10.36 -11.64
CA LYS A 80 -13.13 11.59 -11.82
C LYS A 80 -13.96 12.79 -11.32
N SER A 81 -13.33 13.96 -11.23
CA SER A 81 -13.96 15.22 -10.82
C SER A 81 -15.18 15.64 -11.65
N ASN A 82 -15.45 14.98 -12.77
CA ASN A 82 -16.64 15.18 -13.60
C ASN A 82 -17.84 14.33 -13.16
N ASP A 83 -17.72 13.50 -12.13
CA ASP A 83 -18.71 12.58 -11.57
C ASP A 83 -19.38 11.60 -12.57
N VAL A 84 -18.85 11.50 -13.78
CA VAL A 84 -19.37 10.64 -14.86
C VAL A 84 -18.39 9.54 -15.25
N THR A 85 -17.09 9.87 -15.29
CA THR A 85 -16.08 8.93 -15.73
C THR A 85 -15.61 8.05 -14.59
N LEU A 86 -15.97 6.76 -14.61
CA LEU A 86 -15.49 5.76 -13.65
C LEU A 86 -13.95 5.71 -13.69
N TYR A 87 -13.33 5.79 -12.53
CA TYR A 87 -11.88 5.75 -12.39
C TYR A 87 -11.40 4.41 -11.84
N ALA A 88 -12.12 3.87 -10.88
CA ALA A 88 -11.82 2.59 -10.24
C ALA A 88 -13.09 2.02 -9.59
N ASP A 89 -13.12 0.69 -9.38
CA ASP A 89 -14.24 -0.04 -8.79
C ASP A 89 -13.73 -1.22 -7.98
N PHE A 90 -14.61 -1.92 -7.28
CA PHE A 90 -14.26 -3.18 -6.62
C PHE A 90 -13.72 -4.18 -7.65
N LEU A 91 -12.54 -4.76 -7.37
CA LEU A 91 -11.77 -5.61 -8.31
C LEU A 91 -11.42 -4.93 -9.65
N ALA A 92 -11.37 -3.61 -9.68
CA ALA A 92 -10.96 -2.84 -10.87
C ALA A 92 -10.16 -1.59 -10.45
N PRO A 93 -8.85 -1.74 -10.10
CA PRO A 93 -8.00 -2.94 -10.23
C PRO A 93 -8.02 -3.90 -9.03
N LEU A 94 -7.77 -5.18 -9.29
CA LEU A 94 -7.21 -6.13 -8.35
C LEU A 94 -5.74 -6.34 -8.72
N ASN A 95 -4.83 -6.05 -7.80
CA ASN A 95 -3.41 -6.34 -7.93
C ASN A 95 -3.07 -7.54 -7.04
N LEU A 96 -2.54 -8.60 -7.62
CA LEU A 96 -2.01 -9.75 -6.91
C LEU A 96 -0.53 -9.89 -7.21
N ASN A 97 0.28 -9.88 -6.16
CA ASN A 97 1.72 -10.06 -6.25
C ASN A 97 2.12 -11.32 -5.47
N LEU A 98 2.85 -12.21 -6.12
CA LEU A 98 3.48 -13.38 -5.52
C LEU A 98 4.98 -13.24 -5.67
N SER A 99 5.73 -13.40 -4.59
CA SER A 99 7.18 -13.25 -4.63
C SER A 99 7.90 -14.30 -3.78
N ILE A 100 9.07 -14.71 -4.27
CA ILE A 100 9.98 -15.64 -3.59
C ILE A 100 11.32 -14.94 -3.43
N GLY A 101 11.80 -14.87 -2.20
CA GLY A 101 13.02 -14.11 -1.92
C GLY A 101 13.55 -14.31 -0.51
N MET A 102 14.18 -13.28 -0.02
CA MET A 102 14.77 -13.24 1.32
C MET A 102 14.34 -12.00 2.07
N ASP A 103 14.02 -12.17 3.34
CA ASP A 103 13.75 -11.08 4.27
C ASP A 103 14.93 -10.87 5.20
N TYR A 104 15.27 -9.61 5.42
CA TYR A 104 16.17 -9.17 6.46
C TYR A 104 15.41 -8.38 7.53
N ASN A 105 15.38 -8.88 8.75
CA ASN A 105 14.74 -8.20 9.88
C ASN A 105 15.67 -7.14 10.46
N VAL A 106 15.19 -5.90 10.44
CA VAL A 106 15.86 -4.72 10.99
C VAL A 106 15.45 -4.55 12.45
N ASP A 107 16.44 -4.42 13.30
CA ASP A 107 16.28 -4.01 14.70
C ASP A 107 17.54 -3.22 15.10
N TRP A 108 17.51 -1.93 14.80
CA TRP A 108 18.64 -1.00 14.93
C TRP A 108 18.31 0.15 15.89
N VAL A 109 19.32 0.96 16.16
CA VAL A 109 19.20 2.19 16.96
C VAL A 109 18.53 1.92 18.32
N ASN A 110 19.06 0.92 19.07
CA ASN A 110 18.51 0.52 20.38
C ASN A 110 17.00 0.20 20.32
N HIS A 111 16.60 -0.61 19.35
CA HIS A 111 15.20 -1.03 19.12
C HIS A 111 14.24 0.09 18.68
N LYS A 112 14.74 1.27 18.36
CA LYS A 112 13.91 2.39 17.87
C LYS A 112 13.57 2.29 16.39
N LEU A 113 14.43 1.63 15.58
CA LEU A 113 14.21 1.38 14.17
C LEU A 113 13.97 -0.11 13.97
N LYS A 114 12.76 -0.48 13.58
CA LYS A 114 12.34 -1.86 13.35
C LYS A 114 11.67 -2.00 12.00
N GLY A 115 11.80 -3.17 11.41
CA GLY A 115 11.11 -3.48 10.16
C GLY A 115 11.74 -4.64 9.40
N THR A 116 11.47 -4.68 8.11
CA THR A 116 11.90 -5.77 7.23
C THR A 116 12.25 -5.22 5.85
N PHE A 117 13.37 -5.65 5.32
CA PHE A 117 13.68 -5.56 3.90
C PHE A 117 13.34 -6.91 3.25
N HIS A 118 12.56 -6.88 2.19
CA HIS A 118 12.23 -8.05 1.37
C HIS A 118 12.87 -7.87 -0.01
N LEU A 119 13.71 -8.81 -0.40
CA LEU A 119 14.36 -8.87 -1.71
C LEU A 119 13.88 -10.13 -2.42
N ALA A 120 13.14 -9.99 -3.49
CA ALA A 120 12.60 -11.09 -4.27
C ALA A 120 13.11 -11.02 -5.71
N PRO A 121 14.11 -11.83 -6.07
CA PRO A 121 14.58 -11.93 -7.44
C PRO A 121 13.54 -12.55 -8.38
N LEU A 122 12.58 -13.28 -7.84
CA LEU A 122 11.46 -13.85 -8.58
C LEU A 122 10.16 -13.34 -8.01
N ALA A 123 9.46 -12.54 -8.80
CA ALA A 123 8.14 -12.00 -8.49
C ALA A 123 7.21 -12.17 -9.69
N TYR A 124 5.97 -12.55 -9.41
CA TYR A 124 4.87 -12.61 -10.36
C TYR A 124 3.85 -11.56 -9.99
N ASN A 125 3.43 -10.76 -10.94
CA ASN A 125 2.45 -9.70 -10.76
C ASN A 125 1.25 -9.93 -11.69
N LEU A 126 0.05 -9.93 -11.12
CA LEU A 126 -1.21 -10.01 -11.83
C LEU A 126 -1.99 -8.73 -11.56
N LYS A 127 -2.25 -7.95 -12.61
CA LYS A 127 -3.24 -6.88 -12.60
C LYS A 127 -4.52 -7.40 -13.25
N TYR A 128 -5.65 -7.27 -12.59
CA TYR A 128 -6.94 -7.71 -13.09
C TYR A 128 -7.98 -6.58 -12.98
N THR A 129 -8.88 -6.51 -13.94
CA THR A 129 -10.04 -5.63 -13.89
C THR A 129 -11.33 -6.36 -14.25
N SER A 130 -12.37 -6.12 -13.46
CA SER A 130 -13.73 -6.55 -13.78
C SER A 130 -14.39 -5.68 -14.87
N LYS A 131 -13.82 -4.49 -15.15
CA LYS A 131 -14.34 -3.46 -16.07
C LYS A 131 -13.38 -3.27 -17.25
N LEU A 132 -13.78 -3.66 -18.45
CA LEU A 132 -12.96 -3.49 -19.67
C LEU A 132 -12.66 -2.03 -19.98
N ASP A 133 -13.58 -1.12 -19.68
CA ASP A 133 -13.40 0.32 -19.90
C ASP A 133 -12.25 0.93 -19.08
N LEU A 134 -11.80 0.22 -18.05
CA LEU A 134 -10.69 0.65 -17.20
C LEU A 134 -9.35 -0.01 -17.58
N SER A 135 -9.33 -0.99 -18.49
CA SER A 135 -8.15 -1.80 -18.81
C SER A 135 -6.94 -0.94 -19.16
N GLU A 136 -7.04 -0.08 -20.19
CA GLU A 136 -5.93 0.77 -20.63
C GLU A 136 -5.45 1.73 -19.55
N ARG A 137 -6.37 2.24 -18.73
CA ARG A 137 -6.07 3.21 -17.67
C ARG A 137 -5.22 2.62 -16.54
N ILE A 138 -5.38 1.34 -16.26
CA ILE A 138 -4.62 0.62 -15.24
C ILE A 138 -3.42 -0.15 -15.81
N GLY A 139 -3.12 0.06 -17.11
CA GLY A 139 -1.97 -0.54 -17.78
C GLY A 139 -2.22 -1.97 -18.30
N ILE A 140 -3.48 -2.34 -18.53
CA ILE A 140 -3.87 -3.59 -19.22
C ILE A 140 -4.24 -3.24 -20.66
N ASP A 141 -3.87 -4.09 -21.62
CA ASP A 141 -4.21 -3.88 -23.02
C ASP A 141 -5.72 -3.72 -23.21
N ALA A 142 -6.11 -2.90 -24.21
CA ALA A 142 -7.51 -2.70 -24.56
C ALA A 142 -8.24 -4.03 -24.81
N GLY A 143 -9.40 -4.20 -24.17
CA GLY A 143 -10.23 -5.39 -24.32
C GLY A 143 -9.74 -6.63 -23.57
N LYS A 144 -8.68 -6.51 -22.76
CA LYS A 144 -8.24 -7.59 -21.86
C LYS A 144 -8.63 -7.29 -20.43
N HIS A 145 -8.89 -8.35 -19.65
CA HIS A 145 -9.19 -8.26 -18.23
C HIS A 145 -7.96 -8.39 -17.33
N SER A 146 -6.85 -8.90 -17.84
CA SER A 146 -5.69 -9.20 -17.02
C SER A 146 -4.39 -8.92 -17.73
N LEU A 147 -3.38 -8.57 -16.94
CA LEU A 147 -1.99 -8.47 -17.33
C LEU A 147 -1.16 -9.31 -16.36
N HIS A 148 -0.29 -10.14 -16.92
CA HIS A 148 0.56 -11.06 -16.18
C HIS A 148 2.01 -10.72 -16.44
N ASP A 149 2.77 -10.47 -15.37
CA ASP A 149 4.19 -10.15 -15.47
C ASP A 149 5.03 -10.99 -14.54
N PHE A 150 6.26 -11.22 -14.97
CA PHE A 150 7.32 -11.79 -14.15
C PHE A 150 8.45 -10.78 -14.04
N GLY A 151 9.03 -10.69 -12.85
CA GLY A 151 10.09 -9.73 -12.62
C GLY A 151 10.78 -9.91 -11.28
N SER A 152 11.40 -8.83 -10.81
CA SER A 152 12.05 -8.75 -9.51
C SER A 152 11.41 -7.68 -8.66
N GLN A 153 11.43 -7.87 -7.34
CA GLN A 153 10.75 -7.01 -6.39
C GLN A 153 11.65 -6.69 -5.20
N PHE A 154 11.51 -5.48 -4.71
CA PHE A 154 12.05 -5.03 -3.44
C PHE A 154 10.94 -4.39 -2.60
N THR A 155 10.90 -4.69 -1.31
CA THR A 155 10.02 -4.00 -0.35
C THR A 155 10.80 -3.69 0.92
N ALA A 156 10.62 -2.49 1.45
CA ALA A 156 11.13 -2.08 2.74
C ALA A 156 9.97 -1.55 3.59
N ASP A 157 9.67 -2.23 4.68
CA ASP A 157 8.68 -1.82 5.68
C ASP A 157 9.40 -1.48 6.97
N LEU A 158 9.49 -0.19 7.31
CA LEU A 158 10.23 0.29 8.46
C LEU A 158 9.36 1.17 9.37
N THR A 159 9.58 1.05 10.66
CA THR A 159 9.02 1.96 11.67
C THR A 159 10.15 2.49 12.53
N TRP A 160 10.28 3.80 12.57
CA TRP A 160 11.29 4.50 13.34
C TRP A 160 10.67 5.43 14.39
N GLN A 161 11.00 5.18 15.65
CA GLN A 161 10.67 6.10 16.74
C GLN A 161 11.74 7.19 16.79
N LEU A 162 11.49 8.31 16.08
CA LEU A 162 12.44 9.43 15.95
C LEU A 162 12.59 10.17 17.29
N ALA A 163 11.46 10.38 17.99
CA ALA A 163 11.42 11.00 19.31
C ALA A 163 10.32 10.32 20.16
N THR A 164 10.21 10.64 21.44
CA THR A 164 9.21 10.07 22.33
C THR A 164 7.78 10.25 21.81
N ASN A 165 7.54 11.34 21.09
CA ASN A 165 6.24 11.74 20.56
C ASN A 165 6.17 11.75 19.05
N LEU A 166 7.24 11.35 18.32
CA LEU A 166 7.30 11.34 16.87
C LEU A 166 7.72 9.97 16.36
N SER A 167 6.85 9.33 15.59
CA SER A 167 7.16 8.11 14.86
C SER A 167 7.02 8.30 13.36
N TRP A 168 7.92 7.68 12.61
CA TRP A 168 7.89 7.61 11.16
C TRP A 168 7.73 6.16 10.74
N ARG A 169 6.68 5.88 9.96
CA ARG A 169 6.48 4.60 9.28
C ARG A 169 6.69 4.84 7.80
N THR A 170 7.52 4.02 7.20
CA THR A 170 7.77 4.08 5.77
C THR A 170 7.65 2.70 5.16
N ARG A 171 7.02 2.64 3.99
CA ARG A 171 6.97 1.47 3.13
C ARG A 171 7.40 1.87 1.74
N MET A 172 8.47 1.26 1.26
CA MET A 172 8.93 1.41 -0.11
C MET A 172 8.71 0.09 -0.83
N TYR A 173 8.08 0.14 -1.99
CA TYR A 173 7.89 -0.98 -2.88
C TYR A 173 8.50 -0.62 -4.23
N GLY A 174 9.29 -1.52 -4.78
CA GLY A 174 9.84 -1.43 -6.13
C GLY A 174 9.62 -2.75 -6.85
N TYR A 175 9.14 -2.67 -8.07
CA TYR A 175 8.94 -3.81 -8.96
C TYR A 175 9.47 -3.48 -10.34
N THR A 176 10.10 -4.44 -10.99
CA THR A 176 10.48 -4.33 -12.40
C THR A 176 10.16 -5.63 -13.12
N ALA A 177 9.47 -5.52 -14.26
CA ALA A 177 9.29 -6.58 -15.22
C ALA A 177 10.37 -6.55 -16.33
N TYR A 178 11.47 -5.79 -16.07
CA TYR A 178 12.63 -5.54 -16.94
C TYR A 178 12.38 -4.60 -18.13
N ASP A 179 11.15 -4.51 -18.61
CA ASP A 179 10.68 -3.55 -19.64
C ASP A 179 9.92 -2.36 -19.03
N ARG A 180 9.52 -2.48 -17.75
CA ARG A 180 8.84 -1.43 -16.99
C ARG A 180 9.23 -1.45 -15.53
N VAL A 181 9.03 -0.30 -14.87
CA VAL A 181 9.35 -0.09 -13.46
C VAL A 181 8.16 0.54 -12.74
N GLU A 182 7.83 -0.04 -11.59
CA GLU A 182 6.86 0.52 -10.64
C GLU A 182 7.57 0.79 -9.31
N LEU A 183 7.37 1.99 -8.75
CA LEU A 183 7.95 2.41 -7.48
C LEU A 183 6.89 3.13 -6.66
N GLU A 184 6.67 2.65 -5.44
CA GLU A 184 5.75 3.25 -4.49
C GLU A 184 6.49 3.55 -3.19
N TRP A 185 6.25 4.72 -2.61
CA TRP A 185 6.86 5.09 -1.35
C TRP A 185 5.85 5.74 -0.39
N GLU A 186 5.25 4.92 0.47
CA GLU A 186 4.33 5.37 1.51
C GLU A 186 5.11 5.88 2.73
N ASN A 187 4.86 7.10 3.15
CA ASN A 187 5.44 7.69 4.35
C ASN A 187 4.34 8.20 5.27
N THR A 188 4.40 7.83 6.53
CA THR A 188 3.46 8.27 7.54
C THR A 188 4.24 8.78 8.75
N PHE A 189 4.14 10.08 9.02
CA PHE A 189 4.65 10.69 10.24
C PHE A 189 3.50 10.86 11.23
N VAL A 190 3.68 10.34 12.44
CA VAL A 190 2.69 10.45 13.51
C VAL A 190 3.33 11.23 14.65
N PHE A 191 2.77 12.39 14.94
CA PHE A 191 3.16 13.26 16.03
C PHE A 191 2.11 13.22 17.14
N GLN A 192 2.48 12.70 18.31
CA GLN A 192 1.63 12.65 19.48
C GLN A 192 1.72 13.99 20.23
N VAL A 193 0.68 14.82 20.11
CA VAL A 193 0.63 16.14 20.75
C VAL A 193 0.28 16.00 22.23
N SER A 194 -0.64 15.08 22.57
CA SER A 194 -1.03 14.75 23.93
C SER A 194 -1.49 13.30 24.02
N LYS A 195 -1.89 12.84 25.21
CA LYS A 195 -2.46 11.48 25.39
C LYS A 195 -3.70 11.24 24.51
N TRP A 196 -4.37 12.29 24.10
CA TRP A 196 -5.66 12.26 23.41
C TRP A 196 -5.59 12.75 21.95
N ILE A 197 -4.55 13.50 21.60
CA ILE A 197 -4.46 14.19 20.32
C ILE A 197 -3.20 13.75 19.60
N SER A 198 -3.37 13.32 18.35
CA SER A 198 -2.26 13.04 17.43
C SER A 198 -2.47 13.76 16.10
N ALA A 199 -1.37 14.24 15.52
CA ALA A 199 -1.31 14.74 14.15
C ALA A 199 -0.63 13.70 13.27
N GLN A 200 -1.11 13.54 12.06
CA GLN A 200 -0.54 12.63 11.08
C GLN A 200 -0.31 13.38 9.77
N LEU A 201 0.88 13.19 9.19
CA LEU A 201 1.20 13.58 7.82
C LEU A 201 1.47 12.31 7.01
N PHE A 202 0.78 12.17 5.90
CA PHE A 202 1.00 11.09 4.94
C PHE A 202 1.50 11.67 3.62
N VAL A 203 2.54 11.05 3.06
CA VAL A 203 3.15 11.43 1.79
C VAL A 203 3.39 10.17 0.97
N TYR A 204 2.90 10.15 -0.26
CA TYR A 204 2.94 8.99 -1.13
C TYR A 204 3.32 9.39 -2.56
N PRO A 205 4.60 9.45 -2.89
CA PRO A 205 5.06 9.47 -4.28
C PRO A 205 4.98 8.07 -4.89
N ARG A 206 4.55 8.00 -6.14
CA ARG A 206 4.50 6.80 -6.95
C ARG A 206 5.02 7.09 -8.35
N PHE A 207 5.82 6.18 -8.88
CA PHE A 207 6.26 6.13 -10.27
C PHE A 207 5.77 4.83 -10.90
N ASP A 208 5.19 4.89 -12.09
CA ASP A 208 4.75 3.72 -12.85
C ASP A 208 4.79 4.06 -14.34
N ASP A 209 5.77 3.53 -15.06
CA ASP A 209 5.93 3.74 -16.50
C ASP A 209 5.09 2.78 -17.36
N GLY A 210 4.39 1.83 -16.71
CA GLY A 210 3.42 0.95 -17.36
C GLY A 210 2.01 1.52 -17.49
N VAL A 211 1.78 2.78 -17.05
CA VAL A 211 0.48 3.47 -17.17
C VAL A 211 0.56 4.65 -18.12
N MET A 212 -0.61 5.19 -18.50
CA MET A 212 -0.67 6.40 -19.35
C MET A 212 0.10 7.55 -18.72
N ARG A 213 1.00 8.14 -19.50
CA ARG A 213 1.77 9.32 -19.11
C ARG A 213 0.85 10.52 -18.90
N ASP A 214 1.01 11.21 -17.77
CA ASP A 214 0.37 12.50 -17.52
C ASP A 214 1.16 13.63 -18.16
N ASP A 215 0.47 14.64 -18.73
CA ASP A 215 1.11 15.75 -19.45
C ASP A 215 1.92 16.69 -18.54
N HIS A 216 1.59 16.76 -17.25
CA HIS A 216 2.24 17.66 -16.30
C HIS A 216 3.28 16.96 -15.41
N HIS A 217 3.02 15.70 -15.01
CA HIS A 217 3.83 14.97 -14.04
C HIS A 217 4.56 13.75 -14.63
N GLY A 218 4.35 13.45 -15.92
CA GLY A 218 4.92 12.30 -16.58
C GLY A 218 4.35 10.99 -16.02
N TYR A 219 5.20 10.12 -15.51
CA TYR A 219 4.83 8.86 -14.87
C TYR A 219 4.75 8.95 -13.34
N TRP A 220 4.98 10.14 -12.79
CA TRP A 220 4.92 10.39 -11.36
C TRP A 220 3.51 10.74 -10.90
N GLN A 221 3.12 10.15 -9.78
CA GLN A 221 1.90 10.45 -9.06
C GLN A 221 2.27 10.84 -7.64
N PHE A 222 1.59 11.84 -7.09
CA PHE A 222 1.86 12.31 -5.75
C PHE A 222 0.56 12.47 -4.98
N LYS A 223 0.52 11.92 -3.77
CA LYS A 223 -0.61 12.06 -2.85
C LYS A 223 -0.08 12.48 -1.50
N GLU A 224 -0.68 13.52 -0.94
CA GLU A 224 -0.40 13.96 0.43
C GLU A 224 -1.71 14.25 1.15
N PHE A 225 -1.72 14.02 2.43
CA PHE A 225 -2.76 14.51 3.32
C PHE A 225 -2.25 14.65 4.75
N SER A 226 -2.84 15.59 5.49
CA SER A 226 -2.64 15.74 6.92
C SER A 226 -3.96 15.53 7.66
N SER A 227 -3.89 14.95 8.84
CA SER A 227 -5.05 14.73 9.68
C SER A 227 -4.73 14.96 11.16
N LEU A 228 -5.73 15.46 11.90
CA LEU A 228 -5.73 15.49 13.36
C LEU A 228 -6.68 14.40 13.84
N GLY A 229 -6.21 13.55 14.73
CA GLY A 229 -6.97 12.46 15.30
C GLY A 229 -7.08 12.56 16.83
N PHE A 230 -8.20 12.10 17.35
CA PHE A 230 -8.36 11.86 18.78
C PHE A 230 -8.17 10.38 19.05
N THR A 231 -7.24 10.06 19.98
CA THR A 231 -6.99 8.68 20.41
C THR A 231 -7.52 8.52 21.82
N TYR A 232 -8.42 7.60 21.99
CA TYR A 232 -8.91 7.19 23.31
C TYR A 232 -8.57 5.71 23.50
N SER A 233 -7.83 5.41 24.58
CA SER A 233 -7.55 4.03 25.00
C SER A 233 -8.13 3.81 26.39
N PHE A 234 -8.87 2.76 26.59
CA PHE A 234 -9.48 2.30 27.85
C PHE A 234 -8.92 0.93 28.23
#